data_bb6672baa74fc08418effeb68328f34e
#
_entry.id   bb6672baa74fc08418effeb68328f34e
#
_cell.length_a   1.000
_cell.length_b   1.000
_cell.length_c   1.000
_cell.angle_alpha   90.00
_cell.angle_beta   90.00
_cell.angle_gamma   90.00
#
_symmetry.space_group_name_H-M   'P 1'
#
loop_
_entity.id
_entity.type
_entity.pdbx_description
1 polymer ?
#
loop_
_entity_poly.entity_id
_entity_poly.type
_entity_poly.pdbx_seq_one_letter_code
_entity_poly.pdbx_strand_id
1 'polypeptide(L)'
;VWNQPSSPRPVRAAATDSAAAGERTSSGDLPVSVTPPAWDSGQRRIGVRDLPPDVRLRMWRFRAIVVIVVGVVFTIVASWQVGLSLAILAGVIDTVYRSRTAADIEAGGSEAAARRRTRRQLSRLRRAGYQALNARPIPNSREVIDHLVIGPTGVYAIDSERWHKRVPIRTYNGKQLWHGPENKKQRLEHANWEAQQASERLSTAVGFDVPVHAAMAIYGPKIPWGIATIKDVDVFTGTDLGKYLKRRGRMRDLPRLSKEQVQAIYDSASSVLPDVGPARTFTPVG
;
A
#
# COMPACT_ATOMS: atom_id res chain seq x y z
N VAL A 1 -4.58 -52.37 19.98
CA VAL A 1 -3.16 -52.38 19.63
C VAL A 1 -2.83 -51.09 18.99
N TRP A 2 -2.39 -50.12 19.78
CA TRP A 2 -2.02 -48.78 19.34
C TRP A 2 -0.51 -48.66 19.36
N ASN A 3 0.07 -48.36 18.21
CA ASN A 3 1.50 -48.14 18.03
C ASN A 3 1.81 -46.66 18.16
N GLN A 4 2.56 -46.27 19.18
CA GLN A 4 3.07 -44.92 19.36
C GLN A 4 4.43 -44.79 18.66
N PRO A 5 4.69 -43.66 17.96
CA PRO A 5 6.05 -43.38 17.50
C PRO A 5 6.84 -42.60 18.55
N SER A 6 8.05 -43.05 18.73
CA SER A 6 9.09 -42.64 19.65
C SER A 6 9.64 -41.26 19.44
N SER A 7 9.88 -40.54 20.54
CA SER A 7 10.55 -39.24 20.65
C SER A 7 12.05 -39.34 20.27
N PRO A 8 12.63 -38.31 19.65
CA PRO A 8 14.08 -38.23 19.47
C PRO A 8 14.79 -37.69 20.74
N ARG A 9 15.92 -38.30 21.07
CA ARG A 9 16.82 -37.94 22.16
C ARG A 9 17.55 -36.63 21.96
N PRO A 10 17.94 -35.92 23.03
CA PRO A 10 18.76 -34.71 22.94
C PRO A 10 20.24 -35.07 22.70
N VAL A 11 20.87 -34.33 21.80
CA VAL A 11 22.30 -34.38 21.54
C VAL A 11 23.05 -33.55 22.58
N ARG A 12 24.05 -34.17 23.17
CA ARG A 12 24.91 -33.72 24.28
C ARG A 12 25.88 -32.64 23.77
N ALA A 13 25.96 -31.52 24.49
CA ALA A 13 26.96 -30.49 24.30
C ALA A 13 28.37 -30.98 24.62
N ALA A 14 29.32 -30.65 23.78
CA ALA A 14 30.74 -30.72 24.10
C ALA A 14 31.24 -29.32 24.47
N ALA A 15 31.76 -29.19 25.66
CA ALA A 15 32.44 -28.02 26.16
C ALA A 15 33.88 -28.00 25.61
N THR A 16 34.34 -26.82 25.20
CA THR A 16 35.76 -26.49 25.21
C THR A 16 35.93 -25.08 25.77
N ASP A 17 36.62 -25.03 26.90
CA ASP A 17 37.20 -23.86 27.54
C ASP A 17 38.14 -23.11 26.59
N SER A 18 38.10 -21.81 26.60
CA SER A 18 39.30 -20.98 26.62
C SER A 18 39.02 -19.58 27.15
N ALA A 19 39.71 -19.25 28.19
CA ALA A 19 39.72 -17.95 28.85
C ALA A 19 40.44 -16.89 28.02
N ALA A 20 40.00 -15.63 28.09
CA ALA A 20 40.83 -14.51 28.49
C ALA A 20 40.07 -13.16 28.33
N ALA A 21 39.97 -12.48 29.44
CA ALA A 21 40.22 -11.07 29.67
C ALA A 21 39.51 -9.95 28.84
N GLY A 22 38.72 -9.20 29.56
CA GLY A 22 38.86 -7.72 29.65
C GLY A 22 38.18 -6.89 28.58
N GLU A 23 37.06 -6.29 28.85
CA GLU A 23 36.97 -4.88 29.11
C GLU A 23 35.49 -4.43 29.12
N ARG A 24 35.14 -3.79 30.20
CA ARG A 24 33.86 -3.11 30.36
C ARG A 24 33.84 -1.87 29.50
N THR A 25 32.94 -1.74 28.58
CA THR A 25 32.41 -0.44 28.18
C THR A 25 30.89 -0.51 28.18
N SER A 26 30.35 0.14 29.17
CA SER A 26 28.98 0.64 29.22
C SER A 26 28.73 1.41 27.96
N SER A 27 27.82 0.92 27.13
CA SER A 27 27.26 1.72 26.05
C SER A 27 25.77 1.57 26.11
N GLY A 28 25.13 2.69 26.42
CA GLY A 28 23.67 2.79 26.56
C GLY A 28 22.94 2.29 25.33
N ASP A 29 21.87 1.61 25.59
CA ASP A 29 20.85 1.25 24.60
C ASP A 29 20.33 2.52 23.90
N LEU A 30 20.91 2.81 22.76
CA LEU A 30 20.29 3.76 21.84
C LEU A 30 19.07 3.05 21.23
N PRO A 31 17.90 3.69 21.27
CA PRO A 31 16.73 3.11 20.61
C PRO A 31 17.06 2.92 19.13
N VAL A 32 16.93 1.70 18.65
CA VAL A 32 17.05 1.38 17.23
C VAL A 32 16.04 2.26 16.50
N SER A 33 16.53 3.32 15.89
CA SER A 33 15.70 4.13 14.99
C SER A 33 15.38 3.25 13.80
N VAL A 34 14.15 2.73 13.75
CA VAL A 34 13.63 2.02 12.57
C VAL A 34 13.53 3.05 11.46
N THR A 35 14.59 3.12 10.67
CA THR A 35 14.58 3.95 9.46
C THR A 35 13.57 3.33 8.51
N PRO A 36 12.56 4.07 8.06
CA PRO A 36 11.63 3.56 7.06
C PRO A 36 12.43 3.14 5.81
N PRO A 37 12.04 2.07 5.14
CA PRO A 37 12.68 1.67 3.90
C PRO A 37 12.69 2.87 2.94
N ALA A 38 13.76 3.01 2.16
CA ALA A 38 14.08 4.16 1.31
C ALA A 38 13.13 4.40 0.11
N TRP A 39 11.81 4.09 0.26
CA TRP A 39 10.80 4.61 -0.63
C TRP A 39 10.42 5.98 -0.09
N ASP A 40 11.02 6.95 -0.68
CA ASP A 40 10.88 8.35 -0.34
C ASP A 40 9.40 8.77 -0.40
N SER A 41 8.87 9.21 0.73
CA SER A 41 7.55 9.86 0.85
C SER A 41 7.46 11.16 0.04
N GLY A 42 8.60 11.65 -0.38
CA GLY A 42 8.71 12.75 -1.34
C GLY A 42 8.64 12.29 -2.79
N GLN A 43 7.92 11.20 -3.13
CA GLN A 43 7.69 10.87 -4.53
C GLN A 43 7.11 12.09 -5.25
N ARG A 44 8.01 12.95 -5.75
CA ARG A 44 7.70 13.76 -6.92
C ARG A 44 7.16 12.77 -7.92
N ARG A 45 5.91 12.94 -8.28
CA ARG A 45 5.30 12.20 -9.38
C ARG A 45 6.27 12.30 -10.53
N ILE A 46 6.98 11.20 -10.81
CA ILE A 46 7.92 11.17 -11.92
C ILE A 46 7.06 11.32 -13.16
N GLY A 47 6.95 12.54 -13.63
CA GLY A 47 6.38 12.83 -14.93
C GLY A 47 7.24 12.14 -15.99
N VAL A 48 6.69 11.89 -17.16
CA VAL A 48 7.47 11.33 -18.31
C VAL A 48 8.73 12.17 -18.58
N ARG A 49 8.79 13.42 -18.08
CA ARG A 49 9.96 14.32 -18.17
C ARG A 49 11.08 13.98 -17.19
N ASP A 50 10.78 13.29 -16.09
CA ASP A 50 11.76 12.96 -15.02
C ASP A 50 12.38 11.57 -15.19
N LEU A 51 11.98 10.82 -16.22
CA LEU A 51 12.62 9.56 -16.57
C LEU A 51 14.04 9.80 -17.09
N PRO A 52 15.03 8.97 -16.70
CA PRO A 52 16.38 9.02 -17.23
C PRO A 52 16.36 9.07 -18.76
N PRO A 53 17.23 9.85 -19.37
CA PRO A 53 17.23 10.07 -20.83
C PRO A 53 17.34 8.77 -21.63
N ASP A 54 18.01 7.76 -21.12
CA ASP A 54 18.16 6.43 -21.67
C ASP A 54 16.85 5.64 -21.72
N VAL A 55 16.04 5.71 -20.67
CA VAL A 55 14.71 5.06 -20.60
C VAL A 55 13.74 5.76 -21.56
N ARG A 56 13.79 7.10 -21.61
CA ARG A 56 13.00 7.88 -22.58
C ARG A 56 13.39 7.52 -24.01
N LEU A 57 14.69 7.50 -24.29
CA LEU A 57 15.19 7.16 -25.63
C LEU A 57 14.79 5.75 -26.05
N ARG A 58 14.86 4.77 -25.14
CA ARG A 58 14.49 3.38 -25.40
C ARG A 58 12.99 3.23 -25.68
N MET A 59 12.14 3.91 -24.92
CA MET A 59 10.70 3.96 -25.18
C MET A 59 10.37 4.67 -26.50
N TRP A 60 11.07 5.76 -26.84
CA TRP A 60 10.91 6.46 -28.11
C TRP A 60 11.36 5.62 -29.29
N ARG A 61 12.51 4.91 -29.18
CA ARG A 61 13.03 4.02 -30.21
C ARG A 61 12.07 2.86 -30.50
N PHE A 62 11.54 2.21 -29.47
CA PHE A 62 10.57 1.14 -29.64
C PHE A 62 9.29 1.62 -30.34
N ARG A 63 8.84 2.81 -30.02
CA ARG A 63 7.67 3.43 -30.67
C ARG A 63 7.93 3.81 -32.11
N ALA A 64 9.07 4.42 -32.36
CA ALA A 64 9.47 4.76 -33.72
C ALA A 64 9.54 3.51 -34.61
N ILE A 65 10.06 2.42 -34.07
CA ILE A 65 10.13 1.14 -34.79
C ILE A 65 8.71 0.61 -35.08
N VAL A 66 7.79 0.62 -34.12
CA VAL A 66 6.40 0.17 -34.34
C VAL A 66 5.70 1.03 -35.41
N VAL A 67 5.83 2.35 -35.33
CA VAL A 67 5.26 3.27 -36.32
C VAL A 67 5.85 3.06 -37.70
N ILE A 68 7.17 2.86 -37.79
CA ILE A 68 7.86 2.59 -39.06
C ILE A 68 7.41 1.24 -39.62
N VAL A 69 7.35 0.18 -38.83
CA VAL A 69 6.94 -1.15 -39.30
C VAL A 69 5.50 -1.15 -39.80
N VAL A 70 4.58 -0.51 -39.07
CA VAL A 70 3.17 -0.35 -39.49
C VAL A 70 3.10 0.49 -40.78
N GLY A 71 3.88 1.56 -40.89
CA GLY A 71 3.95 2.38 -42.08
C GLY A 71 4.46 1.61 -43.29
N VAL A 72 5.54 0.82 -43.15
CA VAL A 72 6.14 0.03 -44.20
C VAL A 72 5.20 -1.10 -44.67
N VAL A 73 4.57 -1.83 -43.73
CA VAL A 73 3.61 -2.89 -44.07
C VAL A 73 2.42 -2.32 -44.85
N PHE A 74 1.94 -1.14 -44.46
CA PHE A 74 0.82 -0.49 -45.14
C PHE A 74 1.22 0.14 -46.49
N THR A 75 2.45 0.62 -46.62
CA THR A 75 2.96 1.16 -47.89
C THR A 75 3.08 0.06 -48.95
N ILE A 76 3.34 -1.18 -48.53
CA ILE A 76 3.41 -2.34 -49.45
C ILE A 76 2.00 -2.80 -49.87
N VAL A 77 0.97 -2.61 -49.02
CA VAL A 77 -0.40 -3.11 -49.25
C VAL A 77 -1.35 -2.04 -49.80
N ALA A 78 -1.12 -0.78 -49.52
CA ALA A 78 -1.92 0.34 -49.99
C ALA A 78 -1.05 1.51 -50.44
N SER A 79 -1.59 2.41 -51.28
CA SER A 79 -0.86 3.59 -51.74
C SER A 79 -0.21 4.31 -50.56
N TRP A 80 1.03 4.79 -50.71
CA TRP A 80 1.83 5.42 -49.66
C TRP A 80 1.11 6.53 -48.85
N GLN A 81 0.16 7.22 -49.47
CA GLN A 81 -0.67 8.26 -48.84
C GLN A 81 -1.57 7.70 -47.75
N VAL A 82 -2.15 6.51 -47.93
CA VAL A 82 -3.02 5.85 -46.96
C VAL A 82 -2.20 5.33 -45.79
N GLY A 83 -1.01 4.77 -46.06
CA GLY A 83 -0.09 4.30 -45.00
C GLY A 83 0.37 5.46 -44.10
N LEU A 84 0.75 6.58 -44.69
CA LEU A 84 1.16 7.78 -43.94
C LEU A 84 0.02 8.35 -43.06
N SER A 85 -1.19 8.44 -43.65
CA SER A 85 -2.37 8.96 -42.94
C SER A 85 -2.74 8.09 -41.73
N LEU A 86 -2.68 6.75 -41.85
CA LEU A 86 -2.93 5.82 -40.77
C LEU A 86 -1.83 5.83 -39.70
N ALA A 87 -0.57 5.98 -40.08
CA ALA A 87 0.54 6.13 -39.15
C ALA A 87 0.42 7.42 -38.33
N ILE A 88 0.05 8.54 -38.96
CA ILE A 88 -0.22 9.81 -38.26
C ILE A 88 -1.42 9.66 -37.34
N LEU A 89 -2.52 9.06 -37.80
CA LEU A 89 -3.71 8.84 -36.99
C LEU A 89 -3.43 7.95 -35.78
N ALA A 90 -2.68 6.86 -35.94
CA ALA A 90 -2.26 5.98 -34.85
C ALA A 90 -1.37 6.72 -33.84
N GLY A 91 -0.43 7.55 -34.31
CA GLY A 91 0.40 8.41 -33.47
C GLY A 91 -0.39 9.46 -32.68
N VAL A 92 -1.37 10.09 -33.33
CA VAL A 92 -2.29 11.04 -32.68
C VAL A 92 -3.16 10.34 -31.64
N ILE A 93 -3.74 9.18 -31.98
CA ILE A 93 -4.55 8.39 -31.02
C ILE A 93 -3.72 7.97 -29.82
N ASP A 94 -2.50 7.44 -30.03
CA ASP A 94 -1.60 7.05 -28.92
C ASP A 94 -1.20 8.26 -28.07
N THR A 95 -0.90 9.39 -28.68
CA THR A 95 -0.56 10.64 -27.99
C THR A 95 -1.74 11.19 -27.20
N VAL A 96 -2.94 11.25 -27.80
CA VAL A 96 -4.17 11.68 -27.13
C VAL A 96 -4.57 10.72 -26.02
N TYR A 97 -4.46 9.41 -26.24
CA TYR A 97 -4.75 8.41 -25.21
C TYR A 97 -3.83 8.57 -24.01
N ARG A 98 -2.53 8.78 -24.25
CA ARG A 98 -1.55 8.95 -23.16
C ARG A 98 -1.62 10.30 -22.48
N SER A 99 -1.83 11.38 -23.23
CA SER A 99 -1.98 12.72 -22.63
C SER A 99 -3.25 12.80 -21.78
N ARG A 100 -4.36 12.19 -22.22
CA ARG A 100 -5.58 12.08 -21.41
C ARG A 100 -5.37 11.16 -20.20
N THR A 101 -4.66 10.06 -20.35
CA THR A 101 -4.35 9.15 -19.24
C THR A 101 -3.42 9.82 -18.22
N ALA A 102 -2.40 10.55 -18.68
CA ALA A 102 -1.50 11.30 -17.79
C ALA A 102 -2.20 12.50 -17.13
N ALA A 103 -2.98 13.29 -17.89
CA ALA A 103 -3.75 14.42 -17.35
C ALA A 103 -4.87 13.97 -16.41
N ASP A 104 -5.52 12.82 -16.69
CA ASP A 104 -6.53 12.25 -15.80
C ASP A 104 -5.91 11.61 -14.54
N ILE A 105 -4.65 11.15 -14.58
CA ILE A 105 -3.89 10.73 -13.39
C ILE A 105 -3.56 11.95 -12.54
N GLU A 106 -3.19 13.06 -13.11
CA GLU A 106 -2.98 14.33 -12.40
C GLU A 106 -4.27 15.00 -11.93
N ALA A 107 -5.31 14.99 -12.77
CA ALA A 107 -6.64 15.57 -12.46
C ALA A 107 -7.55 14.60 -11.69
N GLY A 108 -7.15 13.35 -11.49
CA GLY A 108 -7.95 12.25 -10.95
C GLY A 108 -8.43 12.41 -9.53
N GLY A 109 -8.94 13.57 -9.21
CA GLY A 109 -9.64 13.89 -7.96
C GLY A 109 -8.88 13.42 -6.73
N SER A 110 -8.42 14.34 -5.97
CA SER A 110 -7.46 14.20 -4.86
C SER A 110 -7.68 12.93 -4.02
N GLU A 111 -6.62 12.27 -3.64
CA GLU A 111 -6.57 11.22 -2.58
C GLU A 111 -7.41 11.63 -1.37
N ALA A 112 -7.44 12.94 -1.07
CA ALA A 112 -8.32 13.52 -0.07
C ALA A 112 -9.82 13.20 -0.29
N ALA A 113 -10.26 13.02 -1.54
CA ALA A 113 -11.64 12.59 -1.82
C ALA A 113 -11.86 11.11 -1.51
N ALA A 114 -10.85 10.25 -1.77
CA ALA A 114 -10.86 8.84 -1.38
C ALA A 114 -10.92 8.70 0.14
N ARG A 115 -10.01 9.36 0.86
CA ARG A 115 -9.97 9.41 2.33
C ARG A 115 -11.30 9.89 2.92
N ARG A 116 -11.90 10.95 2.38
CA ARG A 116 -13.23 11.43 2.85
C ARG A 116 -14.33 10.39 2.62
N ARG A 117 -14.29 9.64 1.52
CA ARG A 117 -15.28 8.57 1.24
C ARG A 117 -15.13 7.42 2.21
N THR A 118 -13.91 6.94 2.46
CA THR A 118 -13.61 5.90 3.45
C THR A 118 -14.07 6.36 4.84
N ARG A 119 -13.71 7.57 5.27
CA ARG A 119 -14.12 8.14 6.55
C ARG A 119 -15.66 8.14 6.72
N ARG A 120 -16.41 8.53 5.68
CA ARG A 120 -17.88 8.50 5.71
C ARG A 120 -18.45 7.07 5.83
N GLN A 121 -17.81 6.08 5.23
CA GLN A 121 -18.22 4.69 5.37
C GLN A 121 -17.89 4.17 6.78
N LEU A 122 -16.73 4.47 7.32
CA LEU A 122 -16.31 4.12 8.67
C LEU A 122 -17.24 4.71 9.73
N SER A 123 -17.69 5.96 9.56
CA SER A 123 -18.64 6.58 10.50
C SER A 123 -19.97 5.82 10.59
N ARG A 124 -20.42 5.19 9.50
CA ARG A 124 -21.64 4.35 9.50
C ARG A 124 -21.42 3.02 10.22
N LEU A 125 -20.19 2.53 10.28
CA LEU A 125 -19.83 1.26 10.91
C LEU A 125 -19.66 1.38 12.44
N ARG A 126 -19.73 2.59 13.00
CA ARG A 126 -19.69 2.81 14.46
C ARG A 126 -20.78 2.04 15.18
N ARG A 127 -21.99 1.95 14.62
CA ARG A 127 -23.10 1.16 15.18
C ARG A 127 -22.81 -0.36 15.19
N ALA A 128 -21.88 -0.81 14.35
CA ALA A 128 -21.43 -2.20 14.32
C ALA A 128 -20.20 -2.46 15.21
N GLY A 129 -19.84 -1.50 16.08
CA GLY A 129 -18.75 -1.61 17.04
C GLY A 129 -17.37 -1.27 16.48
N TYR A 130 -17.28 -0.66 15.28
CA TYR A 130 -16.01 -0.19 14.75
C TYR A 130 -15.73 1.25 15.15
N GLN A 131 -14.52 1.50 15.58
CA GLN A 131 -13.98 2.83 15.84
C GLN A 131 -12.87 3.12 14.83
N ALA A 132 -12.67 4.38 14.45
CA ALA A 132 -11.68 4.75 13.46
C ALA A 132 -10.96 6.03 13.86
N LEU A 133 -9.65 5.98 13.80
CA LEU A 133 -8.75 7.11 13.90
C LEU A 133 -8.27 7.44 12.48
N ASN A 134 -8.35 8.72 12.10
CA ASN A 134 -8.03 9.13 10.74
C ASN A 134 -6.80 10.04 10.74
N ALA A 135 -5.98 9.94 9.70
CA ALA A 135 -4.79 10.76 9.49
C ALA A 135 -3.86 10.76 10.72
N ARG A 136 -3.38 9.57 11.10
CA ARG A 136 -2.51 9.40 12.27
C ARG A 136 -1.05 9.35 11.86
N PRO A 137 -0.24 10.36 12.20
CA PRO A 137 1.19 10.33 11.92
C PRO A 137 1.86 9.21 12.72
N ILE A 138 2.79 8.54 12.07
CA ILE A 138 3.63 7.55 12.71
C ILE A 138 4.80 8.28 13.38
N PRO A 139 4.96 8.24 14.71
CA PRO A 139 6.07 8.89 15.39
C PRO A 139 7.43 8.49 14.80
N ASN A 140 8.34 9.44 14.71
CA ASN A 140 9.68 9.30 14.10
C ASN A 140 9.67 8.96 12.60
N SER A 141 8.57 9.23 11.90
CA SER A 141 8.41 9.03 10.46
C SER A 141 7.69 10.24 9.87
N ARG A 142 7.77 10.38 8.53
CA ARG A 142 6.95 11.36 7.78
C ARG A 142 5.64 10.80 7.31
N GLU A 143 5.41 9.51 7.58
CA GLU A 143 4.25 8.78 7.09
C GLU A 143 3.04 8.95 7.99
N VAL A 144 1.87 8.83 7.38
CA VAL A 144 0.57 9.04 8.05
C VAL A 144 -0.36 7.91 7.68
N ILE A 145 -0.81 7.16 8.66
CA ILE A 145 -1.86 6.15 8.48
C ILE A 145 -3.17 6.85 8.12
N ASP A 146 -3.72 6.59 6.95
CA ASP A 146 -4.96 7.20 6.50
C ASP A 146 -6.13 6.92 7.43
N HIS A 147 -6.32 5.64 7.74
CA HIS A 147 -7.38 5.18 8.65
C HIS A 147 -6.93 3.97 9.46
N LEU A 148 -6.80 4.13 10.76
CA LEU A 148 -6.67 3.02 11.69
C LEU A 148 -8.06 2.65 12.19
N VAL A 149 -8.51 1.44 11.87
CA VAL A 149 -9.86 0.94 12.17
C VAL A 149 -9.78 -0.18 13.19
N ILE A 150 -10.46 -0.01 14.31
CA ILE A 150 -10.46 -0.94 15.43
C ILE A 150 -11.89 -1.44 15.62
N GLY A 151 -12.09 -2.75 15.64
CA GLY A 151 -13.42 -3.30 15.77
C GLY A 151 -13.46 -4.77 16.15
N PRO A 152 -14.65 -5.36 16.26
CA PRO A 152 -14.80 -6.74 16.76
C PRO A 152 -14.14 -7.80 15.88
N THR A 153 -13.74 -7.45 14.65
CA THR A 153 -13.08 -8.39 13.72
C THR A 153 -11.57 -8.20 13.65
N GLY A 154 -11.00 -7.29 14.45
CA GLY A 154 -9.57 -6.99 14.49
C GLY A 154 -9.25 -5.52 14.27
N VAL A 155 -7.96 -5.25 14.05
CA VAL A 155 -7.42 -3.92 13.79
C VAL A 155 -6.88 -3.85 12.36
N TYR A 156 -7.15 -2.74 11.67
CA TYR A 156 -6.83 -2.57 10.26
C TYR A 156 -6.19 -1.20 10.02
N ALA A 157 -5.05 -1.16 9.34
CA ALA A 157 -4.52 0.04 8.72
C ALA A 157 -5.03 0.09 7.27
N ILE A 158 -5.91 1.06 6.97
CA ILE A 158 -6.56 1.14 5.66
C ILE A 158 -6.05 2.36 4.92
N ASP A 159 -5.34 2.13 3.84
CA ASP A 159 -4.90 3.13 2.90
C ASP A 159 -5.99 3.40 1.85
N SER A 160 -6.25 4.68 1.54
CA SER A 160 -7.35 5.10 0.65
C SER A 160 -6.81 5.68 -0.64
N GLU A 161 -6.78 4.86 -1.66
CA GLU A 161 -6.23 5.20 -2.96
C GLU A 161 -7.31 5.61 -3.96
N ARG A 162 -7.02 6.64 -4.76
CA ARG A 162 -7.83 6.98 -5.92
C ARG A 162 -7.04 6.76 -7.19
N TRP A 163 -7.47 5.79 -7.97
CA TRP A 163 -6.84 5.43 -9.23
C TRP A 163 -7.73 5.79 -10.42
N HIS A 164 -7.12 5.85 -11.59
CA HIS A 164 -7.84 6.23 -12.80
C HIS A 164 -8.85 5.14 -13.21
N LYS A 165 -10.13 5.51 -13.33
CA LYS A 165 -11.25 4.58 -13.54
C LYS A 165 -11.21 3.74 -14.81
N ARG A 166 -10.55 4.24 -15.87
CA ARG A 166 -10.45 3.57 -17.18
C ARG A 166 -9.24 2.68 -17.32
N VAL A 167 -8.30 2.75 -16.37
CA VAL A 167 -7.08 1.96 -16.39
C VAL A 167 -7.34 0.65 -15.64
N PRO A 168 -7.12 -0.51 -16.28
CA PRO A 168 -7.43 -1.79 -15.65
C PRO A 168 -6.47 -2.10 -14.51
N ILE A 169 -7.01 -2.74 -13.47
CA ILE A 169 -6.22 -3.33 -12.41
C ILE A 169 -6.01 -4.81 -12.73
N ARG A 170 -4.80 -5.30 -12.55
CA ARG A 170 -4.41 -6.69 -12.74
C ARG A 170 -3.60 -7.19 -11.57
N THR A 171 -3.70 -8.49 -11.29
CA THR A 171 -2.83 -9.17 -10.34
C THR A 171 -2.16 -10.35 -11.01
N TYR A 172 -0.91 -10.63 -10.64
CA TYR A 172 -0.15 -11.78 -11.11
C TYR A 172 0.23 -12.65 -9.91
N ASN A 173 -0.18 -13.91 -9.96
CA ASN A 173 0.14 -14.93 -8.95
C ASN A 173 -0.18 -14.53 -7.50
N GLY A 174 -1.12 -13.61 -7.26
CA GLY A 174 -1.42 -13.08 -5.93
C GLY A 174 -0.27 -12.31 -5.26
N LYS A 175 0.82 -12.00 -6.01
CA LYS A 175 2.03 -11.36 -5.47
C LYS A 175 2.31 -9.98 -6.03
N GLN A 176 1.65 -9.62 -7.13
CA GLN A 176 1.89 -8.35 -7.82
C GLN A 176 0.57 -7.67 -8.11
N LEU A 177 0.54 -6.36 -7.95
CA LEU A 177 -0.59 -5.49 -8.25
C LEU A 177 -0.17 -4.48 -9.32
N TRP A 178 -0.93 -4.42 -10.39
CA TRP A 178 -0.68 -3.52 -11.51
C TRP A 178 -1.88 -2.62 -11.78
N HIS A 179 -1.61 -1.36 -12.05
CA HIS A 179 -2.56 -0.38 -12.53
C HIS A 179 -2.12 0.08 -13.93
N GLY A 180 -2.70 -0.52 -14.96
CA GLY A 180 -2.20 -0.38 -16.32
C GLY A 180 -0.76 -0.89 -16.46
N PRO A 181 0.19 -0.04 -16.92
CA PRO A 181 1.60 -0.40 -17.04
C PRO A 181 2.39 -0.27 -15.74
N GLU A 182 1.81 0.30 -14.68
CA GLU A 182 2.51 0.62 -13.45
C GLU A 182 2.38 -0.49 -12.41
N ASN A 183 3.52 -0.99 -11.91
CA ASN A 183 3.57 -1.93 -10.80
C ASN A 183 3.44 -1.18 -9.47
N LYS A 184 2.45 -1.56 -8.66
CA LYS A 184 2.17 -0.94 -7.36
C LYS A 184 2.85 -1.66 -6.19
N LYS A 185 3.98 -2.34 -6.44
CA LYS A 185 4.74 -3.06 -5.43
C LYS A 185 5.09 -2.19 -4.22
N GLN A 186 5.58 -0.97 -4.47
CA GLN A 186 5.96 -0.04 -3.41
C GLN A 186 4.77 0.36 -2.52
N ARG A 187 3.59 0.55 -3.11
CA ARG A 187 2.37 0.87 -2.32
C ARG A 187 1.94 -0.27 -1.42
N LEU A 188 2.06 -1.51 -1.87
CA LEU A 188 1.80 -2.69 -1.03
C LEU A 188 2.81 -2.80 0.12
N GLU A 189 4.09 -2.60 -0.17
CA GLU A 189 5.16 -2.63 0.84
C GLU A 189 4.98 -1.51 1.87
N HIS A 190 4.54 -0.33 1.41
CA HIS A 190 4.21 0.79 2.28
C HIS A 190 3.04 0.48 3.22
N ALA A 191 1.92 0.00 2.68
CA ALA A 191 0.76 -0.36 3.48
C ALA A 191 1.09 -1.43 4.55
N ASN A 192 1.92 -2.42 4.20
CA ASN A 192 2.40 -3.41 5.16
C ASN A 192 3.26 -2.79 6.25
N TRP A 193 4.18 -1.91 5.87
CA TRP A 193 5.03 -1.23 6.85
C TRP A 193 4.21 -0.36 7.81
N GLU A 194 3.23 0.40 7.32
CA GLU A 194 2.33 1.19 8.17
C GLU A 194 1.58 0.31 9.18
N ALA A 195 1.06 -0.83 8.72
CA ALA A 195 0.36 -1.78 9.57
C ALA A 195 1.29 -2.38 10.62
N GLN A 196 2.52 -2.73 10.26
CA GLN A 196 3.52 -3.24 11.19
C GLN A 196 3.88 -2.17 12.23
N GLN A 197 4.12 -0.94 11.82
CA GLN A 197 4.42 0.16 12.72
C GLN A 197 3.27 0.44 13.70
N ALA A 198 2.03 0.34 13.25
CA ALA A 198 0.86 0.44 14.12
C ALA A 198 0.80 -0.74 15.11
N SER A 199 1.01 -1.97 14.63
CA SER A 199 0.99 -3.18 15.45
C SER A 199 2.01 -3.13 16.58
N GLU A 200 3.26 -2.80 16.28
CA GLU A 200 4.36 -2.70 17.27
C GLU A 200 4.01 -1.69 18.40
N ARG A 201 3.53 -0.50 18.01
CA ARG A 201 3.20 0.54 18.97
C ARG A 201 1.98 0.21 19.83
N LEU A 202 0.95 -0.35 19.18
CA LEU A 202 -0.27 -0.74 19.89
C LEU A 202 0.01 -1.87 20.85
N SER A 203 0.73 -2.92 20.42
CA SER A 203 1.08 -4.05 21.27
C SER A 203 1.89 -3.62 22.50
N THR A 204 2.84 -2.71 22.31
CA THR A 204 3.62 -2.13 23.40
C THR A 204 2.74 -1.34 24.37
N ALA A 205 1.79 -0.55 23.85
CA ALA A 205 0.96 0.33 24.66
C ALA A 205 -0.12 -0.42 25.48
N VAL A 206 -0.67 -1.52 24.93
CA VAL A 206 -1.72 -2.30 25.59
C VAL A 206 -1.18 -3.49 26.40
N GLY A 207 0.09 -3.88 26.18
CA GLY A 207 0.75 -4.99 26.88
C GLY A 207 0.37 -6.39 26.37
N PHE A 208 -0.29 -6.50 25.22
CA PHE A 208 -0.58 -7.76 24.55
C PHE A 208 -0.47 -7.59 23.03
N ASP A 209 -0.34 -8.72 22.31
CA ASP A 209 -0.18 -8.69 20.86
C ASP A 209 -1.46 -8.16 20.17
N VAL A 210 -1.31 -7.12 19.36
CA VAL A 210 -2.37 -6.50 18.55
C VAL A 210 -1.97 -6.57 17.09
N PRO A 211 -2.31 -7.65 16.39
CA PRO A 211 -2.05 -7.74 14.97
C PRO A 211 -2.86 -6.70 14.20
N VAL A 212 -2.17 -5.89 13.40
CA VAL A 212 -2.79 -4.90 12.52
C VAL A 212 -2.72 -5.39 11.08
N HIS A 213 -3.87 -5.48 10.43
CA HIS A 213 -3.97 -5.95 9.05
C HIS A 213 -3.83 -4.79 8.08
N ALA A 214 -2.91 -4.90 7.14
CA ALA A 214 -2.77 -3.95 6.05
C ALA A 214 -3.93 -4.10 5.04
N ALA A 215 -4.53 -2.99 4.64
CA ALA A 215 -5.62 -2.99 3.70
C ALA A 215 -5.58 -1.77 2.77
N MET A 216 -5.98 -1.94 1.51
CA MET A 216 -6.00 -0.88 0.52
C MET A 216 -7.39 -0.76 -0.12
N ALA A 217 -8.03 0.37 0.11
CA ALA A 217 -9.34 0.72 -0.42
C ALA A 217 -9.18 1.54 -1.72
N ILE A 218 -9.36 0.91 -2.87
CA ILE A 218 -9.16 1.56 -4.17
C ILE A 218 -10.47 2.12 -4.71
N TYR A 219 -10.46 3.40 -5.03
CA TYR A 219 -11.58 4.12 -5.66
C TYR A 219 -11.25 4.43 -7.11
N GLY A 220 -12.22 4.28 -7.98
CA GLY A 220 -12.14 4.63 -9.39
C GLY A 220 -12.33 3.42 -10.29
N PRO A 221 -11.31 2.59 -10.51
CA PRO A 221 -11.44 1.43 -11.40
C PRO A 221 -12.25 0.30 -10.77
N LYS A 222 -12.78 -0.56 -11.62
CA LYS A 222 -13.43 -1.81 -11.18
C LYS A 222 -12.36 -2.85 -10.86
N ILE A 223 -12.46 -3.45 -9.69
CA ILE A 223 -11.61 -4.57 -9.27
C ILE A 223 -12.32 -5.88 -9.65
N PRO A 224 -11.81 -6.67 -10.61
CA PRO A 224 -12.53 -7.83 -11.14
C PRO A 224 -12.72 -8.96 -10.13
N TRP A 225 -11.79 -9.12 -9.19
CA TRP A 225 -11.81 -10.18 -8.17
C TRP A 225 -12.53 -9.77 -6.86
N GLY A 226 -12.99 -8.52 -6.77
CA GLY A 226 -13.66 -8.00 -5.57
C GLY A 226 -12.71 -7.73 -4.41
N ILE A 227 -12.38 -8.74 -3.60
CA ILE A 227 -11.45 -8.65 -2.46
C ILE A 227 -10.39 -9.73 -2.62
N ALA A 228 -9.12 -9.36 -2.61
CA ALA A 228 -7.98 -10.28 -2.66
C ALA A 228 -6.85 -9.83 -1.74
N THR A 229 -6.13 -10.79 -1.17
CA THR A 229 -4.90 -10.53 -0.43
C THR A 229 -3.71 -10.63 -1.39
N ILE A 230 -2.91 -9.59 -1.47
CA ILE A 230 -1.73 -9.48 -2.34
C ILE A 230 -0.56 -9.06 -1.48
N LYS A 231 0.45 -9.93 -1.29
CA LYS A 231 1.58 -9.67 -0.38
C LYS A 231 1.11 -9.19 1.00
N ASP A 232 0.21 -9.94 1.62
CA ASP A 232 -0.33 -9.66 2.95
C ASP A 232 -1.15 -8.36 3.07
N VAL A 233 -1.39 -7.66 1.97
CA VAL A 233 -2.30 -6.51 1.89
C VAL A 233 -3.64 -6.92 1.31
N ASP A 234 -4.72 -6.64 2.01
CA ASP A 234 -6.07 -6.86 1.51
C ASP A 234 -6.48 -5.71 0.57
N VAL A 235 -6.59 -6.02 -0.71
CA VAL A 235 -6.96 -5.04 -1.74
C VAL A 235 -8.42 -5.21 -2.13
N PHE A 236 -9.20 -4.12 -2.08
CA PHE A 236 -10.62 -4.15 -2.40
C PHE A 236 -11.13 -2.81 -2.98
N THR A 237 -12.29 -2.87 -3.62
CA THR A 237 -12.96 -1.66 -4.08
C THR A 237 -13.41 -0.82 -2.87
N GLY A 238 -13.00 0.45 -2.81
CA GLY A 238 -13.24 1.31 -1.66
C GLY A 238 -14.72 1.44 -1.26
N THR A 239 -15.68 1.23 -2.19
CA THR A 239 -17.12 1.19 -1.86
C THR A 239 -17.53 -0.07 -1.10
N ASP A 240 -16.72 -1.11 -1.11
CA ASP A 240 -17.03 -2.42 -0.50
C ASP A 240 -16.42 -2.60 0.90
N LEU A 241 -15.96 -1.51 1.53
CA LEU A 241 -15.37 -1.53 2.88
C LEU A 241 -16.22 -2.32 3.89
N GLY A 242 -17.52 -2.09 3.93
CA GLY A 242 -18.42 -2.83 4.83
C GLY A 242 -18.50 -4.33 4.52
N LYS A 243 -18.42 -4.72 3.24
CA LYS A 243 -18.37 -6.13 2.82
C LYS A 243 -17.02 -6.75 3.22
N TYR A 244 -15.93 -6.00 3.05
CA TYR A 244 -14.60 -6.42 3.45
C TYR A 244 -14.55 -6.76 4.94
N LEU A 245 -14.94 -5.85 5.82
CA LEU A 245 -14.93 -6.06 7.26
C LEU A 245 -15.86 -7.21 7.69
N LYS A 246 -17.05 -7.35 7.07
CA LYS A 246 -17.95 -8.50 7.30
C LYS A 246 -17.31 -9.82 6.86
N ARG A 247 -16.60 -9.84 5.73
CA ARG A 247 -15.90 -11.04 5.25
C ARG A 247 -14.80 -11.45 6.22
N ARG A 248 -13.99 -10.50 6.70
CA ARG A 248 -12.96 -10.74 7.72
C ARG A 248 -13.55 -11.33 9.00
N GLY A 249 -14.67 -10.82 9.46
CA GLY A 249 -15.38 -11.36 10.64
C GLY A 249 -15.97 -12.75 10.48
N ARG A 250 -16.04 -13.30 9.26
CA ARG A 250 -16.44 -14.70 9.00
C ARG A 250 -15.27 -15.69 8.99
N MET A 251 -14.03 -15.18 8.93
CA MET A 251 -12.84 -16.02 9.02
C MET A 251 -12.71 -16.52 10.46
N ARG A 252 -12.70 -17.84 10.65
CA ARG A 252 -12.67 -18.47 11.99
C ARG A 252 -11.33 -18.30 12.69
N ASP A 253 -10.28 -18.08 11.93
CA ASP A 253 -8.88 -18.02 12.40
C ASP A 253 -8.48 -16.67 12.99
N LEU A 254 -9.37 -15.66 12.94
CA LEU A 254 -9.10 -14.35 13.51
C LEU A 254 -9.74 -14.23 14.89
N PRO A 255 -8.97 -13.86 15.92
CA PRO A 255 -9.51 -13.59 17.26
C PRO A 255 -10.49 -12.43 17.17
N ARG A 256 -11.66 -12.60 17.77
CA ARG A 256 -12.64 -11.53 17.90
C ARG A 256 -12.28 -10.70 19.14
N LEU A 257 -12.22 -9.39 18.96
CA LEU A 257 -12.02 -8.47 20.06
C LEU A 257 -13.33 -8.23 20.82
N SER A 258 -13.28 -8.26 22.13
CA SER A 258 -14.38 -7.81 22.99
C SER A 258 -14.58 -6.29 22.89
N LYS A 259 -15.70 -5.78 23.38
CA LYS A 259 -15.94 -4.32 23.39
C LYS A 259 -14.90 -3.59 24.25
N GLU A 260 -14.50 -4.19 25.35
CA GLU A 260 -13.50 -3.68 26.29
C GLU A 260 -12.12 -3.63 25.62
N GLN A 261 -11.75 -4.69 24.89
CA GLN A 261 -10.51 -4.73 24.12
C GLN A 261 -10.50 -3.68 23.00
N VAL A 262 -11.61 -3.55 22.25
CA VAL A 262 -11.75 -2.52 21.22
C VAL A 262 -11.56 -1.13 21.82
N GLN A 263 -12.16 -0.86 23.00
CA GLN A 263 -12.02 0.43 23.65
C GLN A 263 -10.60 0.67 24.16
N ALA A 264 -10.00 -0.32 24.83
CA ALA A 264 -8.62 -0.23 25.32
C ALA A 264 -7.61 0.03 24.19
N ILE A 265 -7.73 -0.70 23.07
CA ILE A 265 -6.88 -0.48 21.90
C ILE A 265 -7.12 0.91 21.30
N TYR A 266 -8.37 1.36 21.22
CA TYR A 266 -8.70 2.69 20.69
C TYR A 266 -8.12 3.82 21.53
N ASP A 267 -8.23 3.73 22.85
CA ASP A 267 -7.70 4.74 23.78
C ASP A 267 -6.17 4.77 23.71
N SER A 268 -5.53 3.62 23.70
CA SER A 268 -4.09 3.49 23.52
C SER A 268 -3.64 4.02 22.15
N ALA A 269 -4.34 3.67 21.07
CA ALA A 269 -4.06 4.18 19.73
C ALA A 269 -4.15 5.70 19.66
N SER A 270 -5.12 6.29 20.35
CA SER A 270 -5.31 7.74 20.40
C SER A 270 -4.15 8.46 21.12
N SER A 271 -3.49 7.78 22.05
CA SER A 271 -2.35 8.33 22.81
C SER A 271 -1.03 8.16 22.07
N VAL A 272 -0.76 6.98 21.47
CA VAL A 272 0.52 6.67 20.82
C VAL A 272 0.60 7.12 19.37
N LEU A 273 -0.54 7.34 18.72
CA LEU A 273 -0.67 7.91 17.37
C LEU A 273 -1.48 9.21 17.47
N PRO A 274 -0.85 10.33 17.79
CA PRO A 274 -1.53 11.59 18.05
C PRO A 274 -2.24 12.11 16.80
N ASP A 275 -3.25 12.97 16.98
CA ASP A 275 -3.91 13.66 15.88
C ASP A 275 -2.97 14.72 15.30
N VAL A 276 -2.85 14.77 13.97
CA VAL A 276 -2.35 15.98 13.33
C VAL A 276 -3.47 17.00 13.44
N GLY A 277 -3.48 17.78 14.52
CA GLY A 277 -4.35 18.95 14.59
C GLY A 277 -4.26 19.75 13.29
N PRO A 278 -5.26 20.59 12.98
CA PRO A 278 -5.26 21.38 11.76
C PRO A 278 -3.90 22.04 11.62
N ALA A 279 -3.25 21.81 10.48
CA ALA A 279 -1.90 22.26 10.21
C ALA A 279 -1.75 23.70 10.73
N ARG A 280 -0.91 23.89 11.75
CA ARG A 280 -0.53 25.23 12.15
C ARG A 280 0.11 25.83 10.93
N THR A 281 -0.60 26.75 10.31
CA THR A 281 -0.06 27.63 9.26
C THR A 281 1.22 28.23 9.84
N PHE A 282 2.35 27.75 9.34
CA PHE A 282 3.63 28.33 9.67
C PHE A 282 3.59 29.76 9.11
N THR A 283 3.31 30.73 9.96
CA THR A 283 3.48 32.14 9.63
C THR A 283 4.97 32.37 9.67
N PRO A 284 5.65 32.67 8.55
CA PRO A 284 7.06 33.06 8.61
C PRO A 284 7.12 34.35 9.41
N VAL A 285 7.82 34.30 10.53
CA VAL A 285 8.22 35.52 11.27
C VAL A 285 9.20 36.25 10.37
N GLY A 286 8.81 37.46 9.95
CA GLY A 286 9.60 38.38 9.14
C GLY A 286 10.86 38.90 9.86
#